data_32ac1342ab63be823b25fb766ac01961
#
_entry.id   32ac1342ab63be823b25fb766ac01961
#
_cell.length_a   1.000
_cell.length_b   1.000
_cell.length_c   1.000
_cell.angle_alpha   90.00
_cell.angle_beta   90.00
_cell.angle_gamma   90.00
#
_symmetry.space_group_name_H-M   'P 1'
#
loop_
_entity.id
_entity.type
_entity.pdbx_description
1 polymer ?
#
loop_
_entity_poly.entity_id
_entity_poly.type
_entity_poly.pdbx_seq_one_letter_code
_entity_poly.pdbx_strand_id
1 'polypeptide(L)'
;MNGKLECKLANFIMDEANQRVLTDSGNNEFANRLKKNLKQLQRFLKQTDTNAYRIYDADLPDYNVAIDVYADWLVVQEYAPPKNIPAEKARRRLNDIIIQLPSVTGFTADKIAVKVRSQQKGSSQYQRQATQKTFITVHENGAQFYVNPTDYLDCGLFLDHRSTRQLVAPKATG
;
A
#
# COMPACT_ATOMS: atom_id res chain seq x y z
N MET A 1 -21.09 13.62 -24.45
CA MET A 1 -21.53 13.61 -23.06
C MET A 1 -20.36 13.20 -22.19
N ASN A 2 -19.74 14.15 -21.50
CA ASN A 2 -18.60 13.88 -20.61
C ASN A 2 -19.14 13.51 -19.23
N GLY A 3 -19.12 12.22 -18.91
CA GLY A 3 -19.45 11.73 -17.59
C GLY A 3 -18.39 12.17 -16.59
N LYS A 4 -18.73 13.07 -15.69
CA LYS A 4 -17.91 13.40 -14.51
C LYS A 4 -17.90 12.18 -13.58
N LEU A 5 -16.74 11.55 -13.41
CA LEU A 5 -16.50 10.61 -12.32
C LEU A 5 -16.37 11.43 -11.03
N GLU A 6 -17.40 11.41 -10.20
CA GLU A 6 -17.31 11.94 -8.83
C GLU A 6 -16.48 10.97 -7.99
N CYS A 7 -15.26 11.36 -7.68
CA CYS A 7 -14.48 10.72 -6.62
C CYS A 7 -15.01 11.20 -5.28
N LYS A 8 -15.84 10.40 -4.60
CA LYS A 8 -16.21 10.66 -3.21
C LYS A 8 -15.06 10.21 -2.31
N LEU A 9 -14.36 11.18 -1.75
CA LEU A 9 -13.47 10.96 -0.61
C LEU A 9 -14.36 10.65 0.60
N ALA A 10 -14.49 9.38 0.96
CA ALA A 10 -15.18 9.01 2.18
C ALA A 10 -14.20 9.17 3.35
N ASN A 11 -14.30 10.26 4.10
CA ASN A 11 -13.69 10.35 5.42
C ASN A 11 -14.46 9.40 6.33
N PHE A 12 -13.89 8.23 6.62
CA PHE A 12 -14.43 7.32 7.63
C PHE A 12 -14.05 7.87 8.99
N ILE A 13 -14.99 8.51 9.67
CA ILE A 13 -14.91 8.68 11.12
C ILE A 13 -15.21 7.29 11.69
N MET A 14 -14.18 6.58 12.14
CA MET A 14 -14.35 5.32 12.84
C MET A 14 -14.84 5.59 14.24
N ASP A 15 -16.14 5.44 14.48
CA ASP A 15 -16.67 5.42 15.83
C ASP A 15 -16.37 4.06 16.51
N GLU A 16 -16.40 4.04 17.86
CA GLU A 16 -16.14 2.81 18.63
C GLU A 16 -17.12 1.68 18.31
N ALA A 17 -18.33 1.98 17.86
CA ALA A 17 -19.35 1.01 17.49
C ALA A 17 -18.96 0.26 16.20
N ASN A 18 -18.40 0.96 15.22
CA ASN A 18 -17.89 0.35 13.99
C ASN A 18 -16.64 -0.50 14.23
N GLN A 19 -15.77 -0.13 15.16
CA GLN A 19 -14.64 -0.95 15.56
C GLN A 19 -15.06 -2.29 16.15
N ARG A 20 -16.11 -2.33 16.98
CA ARG A 20 -16.60 -3.56 17.60
C ARG A 20 -17.22 -4.53 16.59
N VAL A 21 -17.95 -4.05 15.61
CA VAL A 21 -18.57 -4.88 14.58
C VAL A 21 -17.54 -5.57 13.68
N LEU A 22 -16.37 -4.92 13.47
CA LEU A 22 -15.33 -5.41 12.57
C LEU A 22 -14.29 -6.29 13.28
N THR A 23 -14.11 -6.16 14.59
CA THR A 23 -13.26 -7.05 15.38
C THR A 23 -13.93 -8.40 15.68
N ASP A 24 -15.25 -8.49 15.54
CA ASP A 24 -16.02 -9.69 15.88
C ASP A 24 -16.16 -10.68 14.69
N SER A 25 -15.63 -10.36 13.53
CA SER A 25 -15.62 -11.29 12.37
C SER A 25 -14.73 -12.52 12.57
N GLY A 26 -13.95 -12.59 13.64
CA GLY A 26 -13.12 -13.75 14.02
C GLY A 26 -12.04 -14.13 13.00
N ASN A 27 -12.00 -13.48 11.84
CA ASN A 27 -11.06 -13.81 10.79
C ASN A 27 -9.76 -13.01 10.91
N ASN A 28 -8.83 -13.53 11.72
CA ASN A 28 -7.50 -12.99 11.90
C ASN A 28 -6.49 -13.51 10.85
N GLU A 29 -6.96 -14.14 9.77
CA GLU A 29 -6.09 -14.78 8.79
C GLU A 29 -5.13 -13.78 8.14
N PHE A 30 -5.63 -12.63 7.72
CA PHE A 30 -4.82 -11.56 7.16
C PHE A 30 -3.81 -11.03 8.19
N ALA A 31 -4.24 -10.69 9.40
CA ALA A 31 -3.37 -10.19 10.46
C ALA A 31 -2.26 -11.20 10.82
N ASN A 32 -2.59 -12.49 10.89
CA ASN A 32 -1.63 -13.54 11.19
C ASN A 32 -0.60 -13.70 10.06
N ARG A 33 -1.05 -13.65 8.80
CA ARG A 33 -0.14 -13.67 7.64
C ARG A 33 0.78 -12.46 7.65
N LEU A 34 0.25 -11.26 7.87
CA LEU A 34 1.04 -10.04 7.90
C LEU A 34 2.07 -10.04 9.04
N LYS A 35 1.69 -10.49 10.24
CA LYS A 35 2.64 -10.68 11.37
C LYS A 35 3.77 -11.64 11.02
N LYS A 36 3.46 -12.73 10.32
CA LYS A 36 4.48 -13.70 9.85
C LYS A 36 5.43 -13.05 8.85
N ASN A 37 4.92 -12.29 7.90
CA ASN A 37 5.74 -11.57 6.91
C ASN A 37 6.66 -10.56 7.59
N LEU A 38 6.12 -9.75 8.51
CA LEU A 38 6.91 -8.77 9.26
C LEU A 38 8.04 -9.44 10.04
N LYS A 39 7.78 -10.59 10.68
CA LYS A 39 8.82 -11.37 11.37
C LYS A 39 9.91 -11.87 10.42
N GLN A 40 9.55 -12.34 9.22
CA GLN A 40 10.52 -12.78 8.21
C GLN A 40 11.36 -11.62 7.67
N LEU A 41 10.74 -10.45 7.49
CA LEU A 41 11.42 -9.25 6.99
C LEU A 41 12.43 -8.65 7.98
N GLN A 42 12.33 -8.94 9.28
CA GLN A 42 13.23 -8.38 10.30
C GLN A 42 14.71 -8.65 9.98
N ARG A 43 15.04 -9.85 9.49
CA ARG A 43 16.42 -10.19 9.10
C ARG A 43 16.89 -9.37 7.90
N PHE A 44 16.04 -9.26 6.89
CA PHE A 44 16.30 -8.45 5.71
C PHE A 44 16.53 -6.98 6.08
N LEU A 45 15.65 -6.39 6.88
CA LEU A 45 15.73 -4.99 7.30
C LEU A 45 16.97 -4.70 8.14
N LYS A 46 17.47 -5.67 8.93
CA LYS A 46 18.72 -5.52 9.67
C LYS A 46 19.97 -5.55 8.78
N GLN A 47 19.87 -6.17 7.61
CA GLN A 47 20.98 -6.34 6.68
C GLN A 47 20.96 -5.36 5.50
N THR A 48 19.86 -4.66 5.33
CA THR A 48 19.65 -3.77 4.18
C THR A 48 19.39 -2.36 4.70
N ASP A 49 20.20 -1.41 4.20
CA ASP A 49 19.96 0.01 4.48
C ASP A 49 18.79 0.52 3.64
N THR A 50 17.55 0.35 4.15
CA THR A 50 16.35 0.85 3.48
C THR A 50 15.18 1.03 4.44
N ASN A 51 14.38 2.07 4.19
CA ASN A 51 13.08 2.29 4.82
C ASN A 51 11.91 2.24 3.80
N ALA A 52 12.15 1.65 2.61
CA ALA A 52 11.14 1.43 1.59
C ALA A 52 11.11 -0.05 1.22
N TYR A 53 10.04 -0.80 1.56
CA TYR A 53 9.96 -2.23 1.34
C TYR A 53 8.52 -2.74 1.34
N ARG A 54 8.28 -3.89 0.69
CA ARG A 54 6.97 -4.56 0.65
C ARG A 54 6.81 -5.49 1.84
N ILE A 55 5.65 -5.43 2.49
CA ILE A 55 5.31 -6.28 3.64
C ILE A 55 4.24 -7.33 3.32
N TYR A 56 3.50 -7.16 2.21
CA TYR A 56 2.46 -8.09 1.78
C TYR A 56 2.24 -7.97 0.27
N ASP A 57 2.05 -9.10 -0.44
CA ASP A 57 1.81 -9.13 -1.88
C ASP A 57 0.87 -10.28 -2.28
N ALA A 58 -0.44 -10.05 -2.11
CA ALA A 58 -1.49 -11.02 -2.46
C ALA A 58 -1.24 -12.44 -1.92
N ASP A 59 -0.63 -12.57 -0.73
CA ASP A 59 -0.25 -13.85 -0.13
C ASP A 59 -1.43 -14.76 0.19
N LEU A 60 -2.62 -14.19 0.30
CA LEU A 60 -3.87 -14.90 0.54
C LEU A 60 -4.86 -14.61 -0.59
N PRO A 61 -5.56 -15.63 -1.13
CA PRO A 61 -6.46 -15.45 -2.28
C PRO A 61 -7.57 -14.44 -2.06
N ASP A 62 -8.01 -14.29 -0.80
CA ASP A 62 -9.11 -13.40 -0.44
C ASP A 62 -8.69 -11.95 -0.23
N TYR A 63 -7.39 -11.67 -0.10
CA TYR A 63 -6.83 -10.37 0.20
C TYR A 63 -5.85 -9.95 -0.89
N ASN A 64 -6.41 -9.55 -2.04
CA ASN A 64 -5.66 -9.27 -3.27
C ASN A 64 -5.13 -7.84 -3.29
N VAL A 65 -4.16 -7.56 -2.43
CA VAL A 65 -3.51 -6.25 -2.30
C VAL A 65 -1.99 -6.39 -2.25
N ALA A 66 -1.28 -5.34 -2.64
CA ALA A 66 0.10 -5.13 -2.22
C ALA A 66 0.12 -4.09 -1.10
N ILE A 67 1.01 -4.28 -0.11
CA ILE A 67 1.21 -3.31 0.97
C ILE A 67 2.70 -3.00 1.07
N ASP A 68 3.01 -1.74 0.81
CA ASP A 68 4.37 -1.21 0.77
C ASP A 68 4.57 -0.20 1.89
N VAL A 69 5.74 -0.24 2.52
CA VAL A 69 6.22 0.77 3.46
C VAL A 69 7.09 1.76 2.71
N TYR A 70 6.87 3.04 2.92
CA TYR A 70 7.72 4.14 2.49
C TYR A 70 7.94 5.07 3.69
N ALA A 71 9.07 4.91 4.39
CA ALA A 71 9.40 5.60 5.63
C ALA A 71 8.30 5.45 6.69
N ASP A 72 7.55 6.49 6.98
CA ASP A 72 6.44 6.55 7.93
C ASP A 72 5.05 6.39 7.28
N TRP A 73 4.98 5.96 6.01
CA TRP A 73 3.75 5.70 5.28
C TRP A 73 3.56 4.24 4.92
N LEU A 74 2.30 3.79 4.99
CA LEU A 74 1.84 2.55 4.35
C LEU A 74 1.06 2.89 3.08
N VAL A 75 1.38 2.22 2.00
CA VAL A 75 0.64 2.31 0.74
C VAL A 75 0.00 0.96 0.46
N VAL A 76 -1.32 0.91 0.51
CA VAL A 76 -2.14 -0.26 0.19
C VAL A 76 -2.61 -0.12 -1.25
N GLN A 77 -2.18 -1.02 -2.12
CA GLN A 77 -2.59 -1.06 -3.52
C GLN A 77 -3.52 -2.25 -3.74
N GLU A 78 -4.80 -2.01 -3.96
CA GLU A 78 -5.74 -3.07 -4.32
C GLU A 78 -5.54 -3.46 -5.78
N TYR A 79 -5.31 -4.74 -6.03
CA TYR A 79 -5.35 -5.30 -7.37
C TYR A 79 -6.80 -5.45 -7.83
N ALA A 80 -7.07 -5.19 -9.11
CA ALA A 80 -8.41 -5.35 -9.66
C ALA A 80 -8.94 -6.75 -9.34
N PRO A 81 -10.09 -6.87 -8.65
CA PRO A 81 -10.65 -8.17 -8.32
C PRO A 81 -11.01 -8.94 -9.59
N PRO A 82 -10.89 -10.28 -9.58
CA PRO A 82 -11.40 -11.10 -10.66
C PRO A 82 -12.87 -10.80 -10.95
N LYS A 83 -13.30 -10.89 -12.21
CA LYS A 83 -14.66 -10.55 -12.65
C LYS A 83 -15.77 -11.34 -11.95
N ASN A 84 -15.46 -12.52 -11.40
CA ASN A 84 -16.36 -13.38 -10.66
C ASN A 84 -16.54 -12.99 -9.19
N ILE A 85 -15.78 -12.01 -8.68
CA ILE A 85 -15.93 -11.52 -7.30
C ILE A 85 -16.84 -10.31 -7.29
N PRO A 86 -17.96 -10.33 -6.54
CA PRO A 86 -18.83 -9.17 -6.38
C PRO A 86 -18.06 -7.98 -5.78
N ALA A 87 -18.28 -6.78 -6.32
CA ALA A 87 -17.60 -5.56 -5.88
C ALA A 87 -17.79 -5.29 -4.37
N GLU A 88 -18.96 -5.63 -3.83
CA GLU A 88 -19.23 -5.49 -2.40
C GLU A 88 -18.34 -6.40 -1.55
N LYS A 89 -18.11 -7.65 -2.00
CA LYS A 89 -17.21 -8.59 -1.31
C LYS A 89 -15.77 -8.09 -1.34
N ALA A 90 -15.30 -7.58 -2.48
CA ALA A 90 -13.97 -6.96 -2.60
C ALA A 90 -13.82 -5.77 -1.65
N ARG A 91 -14.81 -4.88 -1.61
CA ARG A 91 -14.81 -3.72 -0.72
C ARG A 91 -14.78 -4.11 0.76
N ARG A 92 -15.55 -5.12 1.19
CA ARG A 92 -15.48 -5.61 2.57
C ARG A 92 -14.09 -6.11 2.94
N ARG A 93 -13.46 -6.91 2.05
CA ARG A 93 -12.09 -7.40 2.25
C ARG A 93 -11.06 -6.28 2.36
N LEU A 94 -11.17 -5.27 1.51
CA LEU A 94 -10.30 -4.10 1.60
C LEU A 94 -10.50 -3.35 2.93
N ASN A 95 -11.74 -3.17 3.37
CA ASN A 95 -12.04 -2.55 4.67
C ASN A 95 -11.45 -3.37 5.83
N ASP A 96 -11.58 -4.70 5.82
CA ASP A 96 -10.99 -5.58 6.82
C ASP A 96 -9.47 -5.40 6.90
N ILE A 97 -8.79 -5.26 5.76
CA ILE A 97 -7.35 -4.96 5.70
C ILE A 97 -7.06 -3.64 6.39
N ILE A 98 -7.72 -2.56 5.96
CA ILE A 98 -7.45 -1.19 6.44
C ILE A 98 -7.60 -1.09 7.96
N ILE A 99 -8.61 -1.77 8.51
CA ILE A 99 -8.90 -1.76 9.95
C ILE A 99 -7.85 -2.54 10.76
N GLN A 100 -7.37 -3.66 10.22
CA GLN A 100 -6.38 -4.49 10.92
C GLN A 100 -4.95 -3.91 10.84
N LEU A 101 -4.63 -3.10 9.82
CA LEU A 101 -3.29 -2.57 9.59
C LEU A 101 -2.72 -1.80 10.79
N PRO A 102 -3.40 -0.83 11.41
CA PRO A 102 -2.84 -0.08 12.54
C PRO A 102 -2.42 -0.99 13.71
N SER A 103 -3.25 -1.95 14.07
CA SER A 103 -2.98 -2.85 15.20
C SER A 103 -1.82 -3.82 14.95
N VAL A 104 -1.58 -4.19 13.69
CA VAL A 104 -0.52 -5.13 13.32
C VAL A 104 0.81 -4.43 13.04
N THR A 105 0.76 -3.27 12.42
CA THR A 105 1.96 -2.57 11.92
C THR A 105 2.42 -1.43 12.82
N GLY A 106 1.53 -0.87 13.63
CA GLY A 106 1.79 0.32 14.46
C GLY A 106 1.68 1.65 13.70
N PHE A 107 1.36 1.64 12.39
CA PHE A 107 1.11 2.86 11.65
C PHE A 107 -0.26 3.44 12.01
N THR A 108 -0.34 4.76 12.10
CA THR A 108 -1.61 5.47 12.34
C THR A 108 -2.44 5.55 11.06
N ALA A 109 -3.76 5.66 11.19
CA ALA A 109 -4.67 5.65 10.05
C ALA A 109 -4.41 6.79 9.05
N ASP A 110 -3.97 7.94 9.52
CA ASP A 110 -3.61 9.11 8.68
C ASP A 110 -2.34 8.89 7.83
N LYS A 111 -1.56 7.86 8.15
CA LYS A 111 -0.36 7.44 7.42
C LYS A 111 -0.60 6.24 6.50
N ILE A 112 -1.86 5.86 6.28
CA ILE A 112 -2.23 4.76 5.39
C ILE A 112 -2.88 5.35 4.13
N ALA A 113 -2.18 5.25 3.00
CA ALA A 113 -2.71 5.63 1.69
C ALA A 113 -3.28 4.40 0.98
N VAL A 114 -4.53 4.48 0.52
CA VAL A 114 -5.18 3.38 -0.21
C VAL A 114 -5.31 3.76 -1.68
N LYS A 115 -4.85 2.88 -2.57
CA LYS A 115 -4.89 3.05 -4.02
C LYS A 115 -5.58 1.85 -4.66
N VAL A 116 -6.56 2.11 -5.50
CA VAL A 116 -7.28 1.07 -6.24
C VAL A 116 -6.76 1.04 -7.67
N ARG A 117 -6.14 -0.07 -8.07
CA ARG A 117 -5.76 -0.30 -9.46
C ARG A 117 -6.97 -0.83 -10.24
N SER A 118 -7.76 0.07 -10.82
CA SER A 118 -8.71 -0.32 -11.85
C SER A 118 -7.95 -0.65 -13.15
N GLN A 119 -8.53 -1.57 -13.98
CA GLN A 119 -8.00 -1.78 -15.33
C GLN A 119 -8.14 -0.48 -16.13
N GLN A 120 -7.10 0.32 -16.15
CA GLN A 120 -7.08 1.57 -16.90
C GLN A 120 -6.52 1.30 -18.30
N LYS A 121 -7.25 1.74 -19.33
CA LYS A 121 -6.75 1.75 -20.70
C LYS A 121 -6.08 3.10 -20.96
N GLY A 122 -4.78 3.09 -21.30
CA GLY A 122 -4.04 4.27 -21.71
C GLY A 122 -3.26 5.01 -20.60
N SER A 123 -2.98 6.29 -20.83
CA SER A 123 -2.10 7.14 -19.97
C SER A 123 -2.71 7.55 -18.61
N SER A 124 -3.87 7.04 -18.26
CA SER A 124 -4.59 7.41 -17.03
C SER A 124 -3.88 7.03 -15.72
N GLN A 125 -2.89 6.13 -15.78
CA GLN A 125 -2.06 5.78 -14.61
C GLN A 125 -1.23 6.96 -14.06
N TYR A 126 -0.98 7.99 -14.88
CA TYR A 126 -0.29 9.21 -14.49
C TYR A 126 -1.24 10.32 -14.05
N GLN A 127 -2.55 10.08 -14.04
CA GLN A 127 -3.49 11.06 -13.55
C GLN A 127 -3.35 11.22 -12.04
N ARG A 128 -3.33 12.47 -11.62
CA ARG A 128 -3.21 12.84 -10.23
C ARG A 128 -4.48 12.45 -9.47
N GLN A 129 -4.34 11.63 -8.43
CA GLN A 129 -5.46 11.15 -7.61
C GLN A 129 -5.79 12.09 -6.44
N ALA A 130 -4.78 12.83 -5.96
CA ALA A 130 -4.91 13.81 -4.90
C ALA A 130 -4.01 15.02 -5.15
N THR A 131 -4.15 16.07 -4.35
CA THR A 131 -3.40 17.33 -4.49
C THR A 131 -2.65 17.70 -3.23
N GLN A 132 -2.37 16.73 -2.36
CA GLN A 132 -1.73 16.98 -1.06
C GLN A 132 -0.26 17.40 -1.19
N LYS A 133 0.38 17.13 -2.34
CA LYS A 133 1.81 17.38 -2.60
C LYS A 133 2.71 16.81 -1.51
N THR A 134 2.32 15.66 -0.94
CA THR A 134 3.05 15.00 0.12
C THR A 134 4.23 14.24 -0.48
N PHE A 135 5.38 14.91 -0.60
CA PHE A 135 6.63 14.25 -0.94
C PHE A 135 7.38 13.91 0.35
N ILE A 136 7.85 12.68 0.44
CA ILE A 136 8.69 12.19 1.53
C ILE A 136 10.00 11.66 0.98
N THR A 137 11.03 11.65 1.82
CA THR A 137 12.33 11.06 1.48
C THR A 137 12.42 9.66 2.03
N VAL A 138 12.76 8.72 1.17
CA VAL A 138 13.13 7.35 1.55
C VAL A 138 14.59 7.11 1.21
N HIS A 139 15.22 6.16 1.89
CA HIS A 139 16.60 5.77 1.61
C HIS A 139 16.70 4.31 1.19
N GLU A 140 17.70 4.02 0.39
CA GLU A 140 18.06 2.67 -0.05
C GLU A 140 19.54 2.64 -0.42
N ASN A 141 20.33 1.82 0.28
CA ASN A 141 21.76 1.62 0.01
C ASN A 141 22.56 2.91 -0.10
N GLY A 142 22.35 3.85 0.82
CA GLY A 142 23.03 5.15 0.84
C GLY A 142 22.45 6.19 -0.13
N ALA A 143 21.55 5.82 -1.04
CA ALA A 143 20.85 6.75 -1.92
C ALA A 143 19.53 7.25 -1.28
N GLN A 144 19.11 8.45 -1.64
CA GLN A 144 17.85 9.04 -1.22
C GLN A 144 16.92 9.21 -2.42
N PHE A 145 15.64 8.93 -2.23
CA PHE A 145 14.61 9.05 -3.25
C PHE A 145 13.44 9.86 -2.71
N TYR A 146 12.90 10.76 -3.55
CA TYR A 146 11.64 11.43 -3.28
C TYR A 146 10.49 10.57 -3.80
N VAL A 147 9.57 10.24 -2.91
CA VAL A 147 8.37 9.46 -3.25
C VAL A 147 7.11 10.21 -2.84
N ASN A 148 6.02 9.97 -3.54
CA ASN A 148 4.73 10.54 -3.23
C ASN A 148 3.71 9.41 -2.94
N PRO A 149 3.40 9.13 -1.67
CA PRO A 149 2.50 8.04 -1.31
C PRO A 149 1.04 8.31 -1.65
N THR A 150 0.60 9.55 -1.87
CA THR A 150 -0.82 9.92 -1.91
C THR A 150 -1.34 10.36 -3.28
N ASP A 151 -0.57 11.16 -4.04
CA ASP A 151 -1.11 11.90 -5.17
C ASP A 151 -1.23 11.10 -6.46
N TYR A 152 -0.39 10.09 -6.65
CA TYR A 152 -0.32 9.30 -7.88
C TYR A 152 -0.49 7.82 -7.59
N LEU A 153 -0.89 7.05 -8.60
CA LEU A 153 -0.99 5.60 -8.48
C LEU A 153 0.36 4.97 -8.10
N ASP A 154 1.41 5.37 -8.78
CA ASP A 154 2.78 4.95 -8.47
C ASP A 154 3.45 5.96 -7.54
N CYS A 155 4.16 5.45 -6.52
CA CYS A 155 4.82 6.32 -5.54
C CYS A 155 6.11 6.96 -6.05
N GLY A 156 6.62 6.55 -7.22
CA GLY A 156 7.86 7.04 -7.82
C GLY A 156 9.10 6.16 -7.57
N LEU A 157 9.03 5.20 -6.65
CA LEU A 157 10.10 4.23 -6.43
C LEU A 157 9.54 2.79 -6.55
N PHE A 158 10.02 2.05 -7.54
CA PHE A 158 9.68 0.64 -7.75
C PHE A 158 10.56 -0.25 -6.87
N LEU A 159 9.95 -0.89 -5.87
CA LEU A 159 10.67 -1.69 -4.85
C LEU A 159 11.31 -2.96 -5.42
N ASP A 160 10.72 -3.56 -6.45
CA ASP A 160 11.22 -4.74 -7.17
C ASP A 160 12.48 -4.47 -8.00
N HIS A 161 12.75 -3.21 -8.35
CA HIS A 161 13.95 -2.81 -9.10
C HIS A 161 15.17 -2.51 -8.20
N ARG A 162 15.11 -2.81 -6.91
CA ARG A 162 16.22 -2.57 -5.97
C ARG A 162 17.53 -3.22 -6.42
N SER A 163 17.49 -4.50 -6.79
CA SER A 163 18.67 -5.21 -7.25
C SER A 163 19.27 -4.60 -8.52
N THR A 164 18.43 -4.15 -9.44
CA THR A 164 18.87 -3.43 -10.65
C THR A 164 19.55 -2.12 -10.30
N ARG A 165 18.98 -1.33 -9.40
CA ARG A 165 19.60 -0.09 -8.93
C ARG A 165 20.96 -0.33 -8.29
N GLN A 166 21.10 -1.38 -7.48
CA GLN A 166 22.38 -1.76 -6.86
C GLN A 166 23.45 -2.11 -7.91
N LEU A 167 23.07 -2.79 -9.00
CA LEU A 167 23.99 -3.15 -10.08
C LEU A 167 24.42 -1.95 -10.93
N VAL A 168 23.57 -0.95 -11.06
CA VAL A 168 23.81 0.25 -11.89
C VAL A 168 24.56 1.33 -11.11
N ALA A 169 24.28 1.50 -9.83
CA ALA A 169 24.85 2.58 -9.00
C ALA A 169 26.39 2.71 -9.10
N PRO A 170 27.21 1.63 -9.03
CA PRO A 170 28.66 1.74 -9.17
C PRO A 170 29.12 2.20 -10.56
N LYS A 171 28.27 2.05 -11.58
CA LYS A 171 28.58 2.42 -12.98
C LYS A 171 28.11 3.82 -13.34
N ALA A 172 27.27 4.41 -12.50
CA ALA A 172 26.70 5.75 -12.72
C ALA A 172 27.57 6.87 -12.12
N THR A 173 28.64 6.55 -11.40
CA THR A 173 29.66 7.50 -10.96
C THR A 173 30.59 7.81 -12.13
N GLY A 174 30.21 8.80 -12.94
CA GLY A 174 31.02 9.42 -13.97
C GLY A 174 31.64 10.71 -13.43
#